data_845c4c109e8e3c05e93a914d53d74dac
#
_entry.id   845c4c109e8e3c05e93a914d53d74dac
#
_cell.length_a   1.000
_cell.length_b   1.000
_cell.length_c   1.000
_cell.angle_alpha   90.00
_cell.angle_beta   90.00
_cell.angle_gamma   90.00
#
_symmetry.space_group_name_H-M   'P 1'
#
loop_
_entity.id
_entity.type
_entity.pdbx_description
1 polymer ?
#
loop_
_entity_poly.entity_id
_entity_poly.type
_entity_poly.pdbx_seq_one_letter_code
_entity_poly.pdbx_strand_id
1 'polypeptide(L)'
;MLFRSNQDYCKLKILGIEHIGIAVDDLNKTSSFWGNILNILHTHTEVVESEQVKTTIFDTKKGKIELLSPSASNSVIEKFIKNKGTGIHHVCLEVDDISQAIIKLEEKNVVLINNKPKIGAEGYKIVFIHPKSTGGVLVELAEKPK
;
A
#
# COMPACT_ATOMS: atom_id res chain seq x y z
N MET A 1 8.57 -11.05 -38.01
CA MET A 1 7.39 -10.49 -37.35
C MET A 1 7.02 -11.41 -36.19
N LEU A 2 7.30 -10.99 -34.99
CA LEU A 2 6.93 -11.77 -33.81
C LEU A 2 5.45 -11.54 -33.55
N PHE A 3 4.64 -12.58 -33.74
CA PHE A 3 3.25 -12.55 -33.28
C PHE A 3 3.24 -12.42 -31.76
N ARG A 4 2.83 -11.26 -31.25
CA ARG A 4 2.49 -11.14 -29.84
C ARG A 4 1.32 -12.08 -29.60
N SER A 5 1.55 -13.12 -28.82
CA SER A 5 0.49 -14.04 -28.45
C SER A 5 -0.63 -13.26 -27.73
N ASN A 6 -1.88 -13.69 -27.86
CA ASN A 6 -3.02 -13.13 -27.13
C ASN A 6 -2.80 -13.06 -25.61
N GLN A 7 -1.78 -13.75 -25.10
CA GLN A 7 -1.37 -13.67 -23.68
C GLN A 7 -0.80 -12.32 -23.27
N ASP A 8 -0.29 -11.51 -24.22
CA ASP A 8 0.28 -10.18 -23.88
C ASP A 8 -0.79 -9.16 -23.52
N TYR A 9 -2.03 -9.33 -24.01
CA TYR A 9 -3.15 -8.45 -23.69
C TYR A 9 -3.77 -8.72 -22.29
N CYS A 10 -3.39 -9.83 -21.67
CA CYS A 10 -3.95 -10.29 -20.40
C CYS A 10 -2.97 -10.21 -19.22
N LYS A 11 -1.85 -9.52 -19.37
CA LYS A 11 -0.88 -9.37 -18.28
C LYS A 11 -1.33 -8.30 -17.29
N LEU A 12 -1.11 -8.59 -16.01
CA LEU A 12 -1.21 -7.59 -14.95
C LEU A 12 -0.24 -6.45 -15.26
N LYS A 13 -0.73 -5.21 -15.22
CA LYS A 13 0.08 -4.02 -15.50
C LYS A 13 0.36 -3.24 -14.22
N ILE A 14 1.62 -3.24 -13.81
CA ILE A 14 2.10 -2.41 -12.70
C ILE A 14 2.59 -1.09 -13.30
N LEU A 15 2.05 0.02 -12.79
CA LEU A 15 2.42 1.37 -13.23
C LEU A 15 3.65 1.91 -12.51
N GLY A 16 3.95 1.39 -11.32
CA GLY A 16 5.11 1.80 -10.53
C GLY A 16 4.90 1.57 -9.05
N ILE A 17 5.88 1.98 -8.26
CA ILE A 17 5.77 2.01 -6.81
C ILE A 17 4.98 3.26 -6.42
N GLU A 18 3.83 3.07 -5.76
CA GLU A 18 3.00 4.17 -5.27
C GLU A 18 3.57 4.71 -3.94
N HIS A 19 3.79 3.81 -2.97
CA HIS A 19 4.36 4.20 -1.68
C HIS A 19 4.98 3.03 -0.92
N ILE A 20 5.73 3.40 0.12
CA ILE A 20 6.17 2.49 1.18
C ILE A 20 5.43 2.89 2.45
N GLY A 21 4.73 1.92 3.07
CA GLY A 21 4.04 2.11 4.34
C GLY A 21 4.93 1.75 5.52
N ILE A 22 5.06 2.66 6.47
CA ILE A 22 5.91 2.51 7.67
C ILE A 22 5.05 2.61 8.91
N ALA A 23 5.04 1.58 9.73
CA ALA A 23 4.33 1.57 11.01
C ALA A 23 5.14 2.33 12.05
N VAL A 24 4.52 3.31 12.71
CA VAL A 24 5.16 4.18 13.71
C VAL A 24 4.33 4.26 14.98
N ASP A 25 5.00 4.40 16.13
CA ASP A 25 4.37 4.59 17.43
C ASP A 25 4.18 6.09 17.76
N ASP A 26 5.12 6.93 17.38
CA ASP A 26 5.07 8.38 17.58
C ASP A 26 5.05 9.07 16.20
N LEU A 27 3.85 9.41 15.75
CA LEU A 27 3.64 10.01 14.44
C LEU A 27 4.30 11.39 14.33
N ASN A 28 4.24 12.21 15.39
CA ASN A 28 4.79 13.56 15.37
C ASN A 28 6.33 13.53 15.27
N LYS A 29 6.98 12.71 16.08
CA LYS A 29 8.44 12.55 16.06
C LYS A 29 8.94 12.04 14.72
N THR A 30 8.29 11.01 14.20
CA THR A 30 8.69 10.41 12.93
C THR A 30 8.41 11.35 11.75
N SER A 31 7.28 12.07 11.78
CA SER A 31 6.96 13.09 10.77
C SER A 31 8.00 14.20 10.72
N SER A 32 8.53 14.60 11.88
CA SER A 32 9.60 15.60 11.92
C SER A 32 10.88 15.14 11.21
N PHE A 33 11.23 13.87 11.33
CA PHE A 33 12.37 13.32 10.60
C PHE A 33 12.17 13.43 9.08
N TRP A 34 11.06 12.94 8.57
CA TRP A 34 10.79 12.92 7.12
C TRP A 34 10.56 14.32 6.54
N GLY A 35 9.80 15.14 7.26
CA GLY A 35 9.42 16.48 6.78
C GLY A 35 10.44 17.56 7.07
N ASN A 36 11.00 17.60 8.27
CA ASN A 36 11.89 18.70 8.68
C ASN A 36 13.36 18.38 8.45
N ILE A 37 13.81 17.15 8.72
CA ILE A 37 15.22 16.77 8.56
C ILE A 37 15.51 16.41 7.13
N LEU A 38 14.72 15.52 6.51
CA LEU A 38 14.90 15.13 5.10
C LEU A 38 14.25 16.11 4.12
N ASN A 39 13.45 17.05 4.62
CA ASN A 39 12.82 18.10 3.82
C ASN A 39 11.91 17.55 2.68
N ILE A 40 11.24 16.45 2.94
CA ILE A 40 10.29 15.87 1.99
C ILE A 40 8.92 16.53 2.19
N LEU A 41 8.24 16.84 1.10
CA LEU A 41 6.95 17.53 1.13
C LEU A 41 5.88 16.69 1.83
N HIS A 42 5.34 17.21 2.93
CA HIS A 42 4.14 16.67 3.56
C HIS A 42 2.92 17.11 2.77
N THR A 43 2.13 16.17 2.27
CA THR A 43 0.94 16.49 1.48
C THR A 43 -0.32 16.58 2.32
N HIS A 44 -0.59 15.57 3.14
CA HIS A 44 -1.69 15.61 4.10
C HIS A 44 -1.64 14.46 5.10
N THR A 45 -2.56 14.53 6.08
CA THR A 45 -2.80 13.50 7.08
C THR A 45 -4.29 13.16 7.07
N GLU A 46 -4.62 11.88 7.10
CA GLU A 46 -6.01 11.42 7.15
C GLU A 46 -6.16 10.15 7.99
N VAL A 47 -7.40 9.88 8.41
CA VAL A 47 -7.76 8.59 9.01
C VAL A 47 -8.38 7.72 7.92
N VAL A 48 -7.81 6.55 7.72
CA VAL A 48 -8.33 5.54 6.80
C VAL A 48 -9.17 4.55 7.61
N GLU A 49 -10.48 4.74 7.59
CA GLU A 49 -11.42 3.98 8.44
C GLU A 49 -11.37 2.47 8.14
N SER A 50 -11.28 2.09 6.87
CA SER A 50 -11.26 0.68 6.47
C SER A 50 -10.08 -0.09 7.07
N GLU A 51 -8.97 0.60 7.36
CA GLU A 51 -7.73 0.03 7.88
C GLU A 51 -7.46 0.42 9.34
N GLN A 52 -8.28 1.28 9.92
CA GLN A 52 -8.14 1.80 11.30
C GLN A 52 -6.76 2.40 11.56
N VAL A 53 -6.29 3.20 10.62
CA VAL A 53 -4.99 3.87 10.70
C VAL A 53 -5.12 5.36 10.47
N LYS A 54 -4.26 6.10 11.15
CA LYS A 54 -3.98 7.50 10.83
C LYS A 54 -2.74 7.52 9.95
N THR A 55 -2.87 8.07 8.77
CA THR A 55 -1.82 8.07 7.74
C THR A 55 -1.32 9.48 7.50
N THR A 56 -0.01 9.68 7.55
CA THR A 56 0.66 10.93 7.18
C THR A 56 1.52 10.67 5.95
N ILE A 57 1.31 11.46 4.89
CA ILE A 57 1.89 11.21 3.57
C ILE A 57 2.94 12.26 3.23
N PHE A 58 4.12 11.76 2.82
CA PHE A 58 5.23 12.56 2.31
C PHE A 58 5.49 12.18 0.85
N ASP A 59 5.53 13.15 -0.04
CA ASP A 59 5.67 12.94 -1.49
C ASP A 59 7.08 13.30 -1.94
N THR A 60 7.82 12.29 -2.43
CA THR A 60 9.18 12.49 -2.98
C THR A 60 9.15 12.89 -4.45
N LYS A 61 8.00 12.95 -5.10
CA LYS A 61 7.79 13.12 -6.56
C LYS A 61 8.08 11.86 -7.38
N LYS A 62 8.68 10.84 -6.77
CA LYS A 62 8.97 9.54 -7.42
C LYS A 62 8.45 8.36 -6.61
N GLY A 63 7.48 8.58 -5.76
CA GLY A 63 6.88 7.66 -4.82
C GLY A 63 6.71 8.34 -3.49
N LYS A 64 5.85 7.78 -2.65
CA LYS A 64 5.48 8.38 -1.37
C LYS A 64 5.99 7.55 -0.21
N ILE A 65 6.17 8.19 0.92
CA ILE A 65 6.32 7.56 2.23
C ILE A 65 5.03 7.80 3.00
N GLU A 66 4.39 6.73 3.46
CA GLU A 66 3.21 6.82 4.30
C GLU A 66 3.54 6.33 5.71
N LEU A 67 3.44 7.22 6.70
CA LEU A 67 3.57 6.85 8.10
C LEU A 67 2.21 6.43 8.62
N LEU A 68 2.14 5.26 9.25
CA LEU A 68 0.91 4.64 9.71
C LEU A 68 0.94 4.50 11.22
N SER A 69 -0.03 5.12 11.91
CA SER A 69 -0.23 4.89 13.35
C SER A 69 -1.63 4.35 13.60
N PRO A 70 -1.85 3.54 14.68
CA PRO A 70 -3.17 3.01 14.96
C PRO A 70 -4.17 4.14 15.24
N SER A 71 -5.38 4.07 14.66
CA SER A 71 -6.48 4.96 14.99
C SER A 71 -7.52 4.30 15.90
N ALA A 72 -7.38 3.00 16.15
CA ALA A 72 -8.26 2.22 17.02
C ALA A 72 -7.49 1.10 17.71
N SER A 73 -7.98 0.66 18.87
CA SER A 73 -7.44 -0.49 19.58
C SER A 73 -7.61 -1.77 18.77
N ASN A 74 -6.62 -2.65 18.84
CA ASN A 74 -6.59 -3.93 18.11
C ASN A 74 -6.60 -3.80 16.58
N SER A 75 -6.20 -2.64 16.05
CA SER A 75 -5.97 -2.47 14.62
C SER A 75 -4.82 -3.34 14.12
N VAL A 76 -4.77 -3.57 12.81
CA VAL A 76 -3.69 -4.36 12.18
C VAL A 76 -2.32 -3.73 12.47
N ILE A 77 -2.22 -2.40 12.44
CA ILE A 77 -0.97 -1.69 12.70
C ILE A 77 -0.56 -1.82 14.18
N GLU A 78 -1.50 -1.74 15.12
CA GLU A 78 -1.18 -1.95 16.53
C GLU A 78 -0.63 -3.35 16.78
N LYS A 79 -1.26 -4.38 16.20
CA LYS A 79 -0.79 -5.76 16.28
C LYS A 79 0.59 -5.94 15.66
N PHE A 80 0.82 -5.30 14.51
CA PHE A 80 2.12 -5.33 13.86
C PHE A 80 3.22 -4.75 14.75
N ILE A 81 2.98 -3.57 15.33
CA ILE A 81 3.95 -2.91 16.21
C ILE A 81 4.23 -3.76 17.46
N LYS A 82 3.18 -4.36 18.05
CA LYS A 82 3.35 -5.28 19.18
C LYS A 82 4.22 -6.48 18.87
N ASN A 83 4.05 -7.08 17.68
CA ASN A 83 4.72 -8.32 17.31
C ASN A 83 6.09 -8.10 16.69
N LYS A 84 6.29 -7.02 15.94
CA LYS A 84 7.50 -6.78 15.14
C LYS A 84 8.19 -5.45 15.43
N GLY A 85 7.56 -4.58 16.22
CA GLY A 85 8.05 -3.21 16.45
C GLY A 85 7.69 -2.28 15.29
N THR A 86 8.22 -1.07 15.36
CA THR A 86 8.07 -0.07 14.29
C THR A 86 8.96 -0.41 13.09
N GLY A 87 8.56 0.00 11.90
CA GLY A 87 9.33 -0.24 10.69
C GLY A 87 8.46 -0.39 9.45
N ILE A 88 9.05 -0.85 8.36
CA ILE A 88 8.33 -1.02 7.10
C ILE A 88 7.23 -2.08 7.28
N HIS A 89 6.00 -1.70 6.94
CA HIS A 89 4.83 -2.56 7.03
C HIS A 89 4.47 -3.17 5.67
N HIS A 90 4.47 -2.36 4.61
CA HIS A 90 4.12 -2.85 3.27
C HIS A 90 4.73 -1.99 2.16
N VAL A 91 4.71 -2.56 0.96
CA VAL A 91 5.02 -1.85 -0.29
C VAL A 91 3.74 -1.78 -1.11
N CYS A 92 3.40 -0.62 -1.62
CA CYS A 92 2.25 -0.43 -2.49
C CYS A 92 2.69 -0.21 -3.93
N LEU A 93 2.07 -0.97 -4.84
CA LEU A 93 2.26 -0.83 -6.29
C LEU A 93 0.98 -0.27 -6.90
N GLU A 94 1.13 0.70 -7.80
CA GLU A 94 0.00 1.27 -8.53
C GLU A 94 -0.36 0.37 -9.72
N VAL A 95 -1.66 0.17 -9.92
CA VAL A 95 -2.24 -0.55 -11.07
C VAL A 95 -3.25 0.34 -11.79
N ASP A 96 -3.47 0.07 -13.05
CA ASP A 96 -4.47 0.80 -13.84
C ASP A 96 -5.90 0.30 -13.63
N ASP A 97 -6.06 -0.99 -13.35
CA ASP A 97 -7.37 -1.63 -13.15
C ASP A 97 -7.27 -2.70 -12.06
N ILE A 98 -7.72 -2.37 -10.86
CA ILE A 98 -7.62 -3.27 -9.71
C ILE A 98 -8.52 -4.49 -9.83
N SER A 99 -9.67 -4.37 -10.47
CA SER A 99 -10.58 -5.50 -10.66
C SER A 99 -9.96 -6.55 -11.58
N GLN A 100 -9.33 -6.13 -12.65
CA GLN A 100 -8.59 -7.03 -13.54
C GLN A 100 -7.36 -7.61 -12.84
N ALA A 101 -6.67 -6.81 -12.03
CA ALA A 101 -5.53 -7.28 -11.24
C ALA A 101 -5.94 -8.43 -10.31
N ILE A 102 -7.05 -8.30 -9.59
CA ILE A 102 -7.57 -9.33 -8.70
C ILE A 102 -7.84 -10.63 -9.47
N ILE A 103 -8.53 -10.53 -10.60
CA ILE A 103 -8.85 -11.71 -11.44
C ILE A 103 -7.57 -12.41 -11.87
N LYS A 104 -6.58 -11.67 -12.35
CA LYS A 104 -5.31 -12.23 -12.81
C LYS A 104 -4.52 -12.92 -11.71
N LEU A 105 -4.51 -12.32 -10.52
CA LEU A 105 -3.84 -12.89 -9.36
C LEU A 105 -4.52 -14.18 -8.90
N GLU A 106 -5.85 -14.20 -8.85
CA GLU A 106 -6.62 -15.39 -8.48
C GLU A 106 -6.42 -16.53 -9.47
N GLU A 107 -6.41 -16.24 -10.79
CA GLU A 107 -6.13 -17.22 -11.83
C GLU A 107 -4.76 -17.89 -11.64
N LYS A 108 -3.81 -17.22 -11.03
CA LYS A 108 -2.46 -17.72 -10.77
C LYS A 108 -2.29 -18.26 -9.35
N ASN A 109 -3.38 -18.46 -8.62
CA ASN A 109 -3.41 -18.98 -7.26
C ASN A 109 -2.65 -18.11 -6.25
N VAL A 110 -2.57 -16.82 -6.50
CA VAL A 110 -2.02 -15.86 -5.54
C VAL A 110 -3.03 -15.65 -4.41
N VAL A 111 -2.57 -15.68 -3.17
CA VAL A 111 -3.45 -15.53 -2.00
C VAL A 111 -3.62 -14.06 -1.69
N LEU A 112 -4.87 -13.59 -1.77
CA LEU A 112 -5.26 -12.23 -1.42
C LEU A 112 -5.78 -12.22 0.01
N ILE A 113 -5.47 -11.16 0.77
CA ILE A 113 -6.04 -10.94 2.12
C ILE A 113 -7.50 -10.52 1.99
N ASN A 114 -7.80 -9.65 1.03
CA ASN A 114 -9.16 -9.29 0.65
C ASN A 114 -9.33 -9.47 -0.86
N ASN A 115 -10.46 -10.03 -1.28
CA ASN A 115 -10.74 -10.27 -2.70
C ASN A 115 -11.67 -9.22 -3.31
N LYS A 116 -12.13 -8.27 -2.50
CA LYS A 116 -12.91 -7.11 -2.95
C LYS A 116 -12.13 -5.85 -2.62
N PRO A 117 -12.03 -4.89 -3.55
CA PRO A 117 -11.34 -3.63 -3.28
C PRO A 117 -11.95 -2.89 -2.10
N LYS A 118 -11.10 -2.30 -1.27
CA LYS A 118 -11.46 -1.35 -0.22
C LYS A 118 -11.02 0.04 -0.61
N ILE A 119 -11.50 1.06 0.08
CA ILE A 119 -11.02 2.43 -0.10
C ILE A 119 -9.92 2.71 0.93
N GLY A 120 -8.74 2.98 0.45
CA GLY A 120 -7.57 3.36 1.24
C GLY A 120 -7.32 4.87 1.25
N ALA A 121 -6.08 5.25 1.62
CA ALA A 121 -5.68 6.65 1.64
C ALA A 121 -5.88 7.32 0.29
N GLU A 122 -6.21 8.61 0.32
CA GLU A 122 -6.44 9.44 -0.88
C GLU A 122 -7.54 8.92 -1.81
N GLY A 123 -8.43 8.05 -1.31
CA GLY A 123 -9.53 7.49 -2.08
C GLY A 123 -9.14 6.40 -3.07
N TYR A 124 -7.92 5.87 -3.00
CA TYR A 124 -7.49 4.77 -3.86
C TYR A 124 -8.28 3.49 -3.54
N LYS A 125 -8.58 2.71 -4.57
CA LYS A 125 -9.08 1.36 -4.38
C LYS A 125 -7.90 0.43 -4.14
N ILE A 126 -7.95 -0.33 -3.05
CA ILE A 126 -6.82 -1.14 -2.60
C ILE A 126 -7.18 -2.62 -2.41
N VAL A 127 -6.19 -3.48 -2.58
CA VAL A 127 -6.22 -4.90 -2.24
C VAL A 127 -4.85 -5.30 -1.71
N PHE A 128 -4.81 -6.21 -0.73
CA PHE A 128 -3.57 -6.72 -0.16
C PHE A 128 -3.30 -8.15 -0.60
N ILE A 129 -2.07 -8.41 -0.99
CA ILE A 129 -1.55 -9.74 -1.32
C ILE A 129 -0.87 -10.31 -0.08
N HIS A 130 -1.27 -11.55 0.30
CA HIS A 130 -0.70 -12.21 1.47
C HIS A 130 0.81 -12.45 1.29
N PRO A 131 1.64 -12.20 2.32
CA PRO A 131 3.09 -12.38 2.25
C PRO A 131 3.56 -13.77 1.79
N LYS A 132 2.77 -14.82 2.02
CA LYS A 132 3.12 -16.17 1.55
C LYS A 132 3.20 -16.29 0.03
N SER A 133 2.54 -15.40 -0.71
CA SER A 133 2.57 -15.37 -2.17
C SER A 133 3.63 -14.43 -2.74
N THR A 134 4.30 -13.64 -1.89
CA THR A 134 5.24 -12.58 -2.34
C THR A 134 6.68 -12.81 -1.89
N GLY A 135 6.94 -13.89 -1.17
CA GLY A 135 8.26 -14.12 -0.58
C GLY A 135 8.46 -13.42 0.77
N GLY A 136 7.38 -13.07 1.47
CA GLY A 136 7.44 -12.55 2.84
C GLY A 136 7.14 -11.06 2.98
N VAL A 137 6.80 -10.36 1.89
CA VAL A 137 6.46 -8.94 1.90
C VAL A 137 4.95 -8.76 1.77
N LEU A 138 4.34 -7.97 2.65
CA LEU A 138 2.96 -7.54 2.45
C LEU A 138 2.93 -6.53 1.29
N VAL A 139 2.22 -6.87 0.22
CA VAL A 139 2.11 -6.03 -0.97
C VAL A 139 0.68 -5.52 -1.10
N GLU A 140 0.56 -4.20 -1.23
CA GLU A 140 -0.70 -3.53 -1.54
C GLU A 140 -0.72 -3.20 -3.03
N LEU A 141 -1.86 -3.42 -3.68
CA LEU A 141 -2.13 -2.88 -5.02
C LEU A 141 -3.14 -1.76 -4.88
N ALA A 142 -2.93 -0.68 -5.60
CA ALA A 142 -3.77 0.51 -5.51
C ALA A 142 -4.10 1.07 -6.90
N GLU A 143 -5.40 1.36 -7.12
CA GLU A 143 -5.88 2.05 -8.31
C GLU A 143 -6.26 3.47 -7.93
N LYS A 144 -5.69 4.45 -8.64
CA LYS A 144 -5.95 5.87 -8.42
C LYS A 144 -7.41 6.22 -8.72
N PRO A 145 -8.05 7.08 -7.93
CA PRO A 145 -9.39 7.59 -8.26
C PRO A 145 -9.41 8.24 -9.63
N LYS A 146 -10.50 8.01 -10.36
CA LYS A 146 -10.74 8.64 -11.68
C LYS A 146 -11.29 10.05 -11.53
#